data_8a4f3f0002b7fe7cfcb3150f7569748b
#
_entry.id   8a4f3f0002b7fe7cfcb3150f7569748b
#
_cell.length_a   1.000
_cell.length_b   1.000
_cell.length_c   1.000
_cell.angle_alpha   90.00
_cell.angle_beta   90.00
_cell.angle_gamma   90.00
#
_symmetry.space_group_name_H-M   'P 1'
#
loop_
_entity.id
_entity.type
_entity.pdbx_description
1 polymer ?
#
loop_
_entity_poly.entity_id
_entity_poly.type
_entity_poly.pdbx_seq_one_letter_code
_entity_poly.pdbx_strand_id
1 'polypeptide(L)'
;PSNGVLTYASGGGGFGNSRMYQIDREGTNLGELGDPLMTIGNNLSPDGKFVALSKPDPQAGTFDIWILEIERNLMTRLTFESETELAPVWSPDGLQIAYSGDATARTNVYVKPVSGASPSRLLFPSDSDCYATDWSPDGSMISYLEVDSTGHRAIGIYTMGSEGGPRRFRETTFNQEAGTFSPDGRWLAYYSNETGPAEVFVESLEPGGGRWRVSSEGGLYPVWAAAGDRLYYLNPSGDLLATELSITDDGIRFGRTIVVTQGLEVGNFVTYSEDLTTGNLLVLKTAPSRGNSTLSLITGWQGMLENNERN
;
A
#
# COMPACT_ATOMS: atom_id res chain seq x y z
N PRO A 1 -36.79 8.70 -21.46
CA PRO A 1 -37.18 9.88 -20.71
C PRO A 1 -36.31 11.03 -21.15
N SER A 2 -36.98 12.01 -21.73
CA SER A 2 -36.41 13.08 -22.57
C SER A 2 -35.87 14.28 -21.78
N ASN A 3 -35.64 14.15 -20.50
CA ASN A 3 -35.10 15.24 -19.67
C ASN A 3 -33.73 14.80 -19.16
N GLY A 4 -32.70 14.99 -19.99
CA GLY A 4 -31.32 14.67 -19.57
C GLY A 4 -30.93 15.48 -18.32
N VAL A 5 -30.88 14.83 -17.18
CA VAL A 5 -30.36 15.38 -15.94
C VAL A 5 -29.01 14.72 -15.71
N LEU A 6 -27.94 15.53 -15.73
CA LEU A 6 -26.61 15.12 -15.33
C LEU A 6 -26.40 15.53 -13.87
N THR A 7 -26.20 14.58 -13.00
CA THR A 7 -25.78 14.83 -11.61
C THR A 7 -24.30 14.52 -11.48
N TYR A 8 -23.51 15.47 -10.98
CA TYR A 8 -22.14 15.24 -10.61
C TYR A 8 -21.88 15.81 -9.22
N ALA A 9 -21.05 15.17 -8.45
CA ALA A 9 -20.56 15.67 -7.18
C ALA A 9 -19.24 16.42 -7.44
N SER A 10 -19.20 17.71 -7.22
CA SER A 10 -17.96 18.47 -7.13
C SER A 10 -17.48 18.41 -5.68
N GLY A 11 -16.59 17.48 -5.41
CA GLY A 11 -16.06 17.24 -4.06
C GLY A 11 -15.95 15.75 -3.83
N GLY A 12 -14.75 15.24 -4.09
CA GLY A 12 -14.30 13.88 -4.15
C GLY A 12 -15.04 12.86 -3.29
N GLY A 13 -15.77 12.03 -3.95
CA GLY A 13 -16.01 10.68 -3.46
C GLY A 13 -14.78 9.85 -3.81
N GLY A 14 -14.04 9.37 -2.85
CA GLY A 14 -13.09 8.30 -3.02
C GLY A 14 -11.61 8.62 -2.87
N PHE A 15 -11.10 9.73 -3.33
CA PHE A 15 -9.70 10.13 -3.18
C PHE A 15 -9.65 11.57 -2.65
N GLY A 16 -9.92 11.75 -1.35
CA GLY A 16 -9.83 13.04 -0.69
C GLY A 16 -8.37 13.53 -0.63
N ASN A 17 -8.17 14.85 -0.44
CA ASN A 17 -6.87 15.36 -0.07
C ASN A 17 -6.44 14.72 1.26
N SER A 18 -5.45 13.86 1.21
CA SER A 18 -4.86 13.24 2.38
C SER A 18 -3.75 14.13 2.91
N ARG A 19 -3.53 14.10 4.22
CA ARG A 19 -2.40 14.74 4.88
C ARG A 19 -1.51 13.69 5.48
N MET A 20 -0.21 13.87 5.32
CA MET A 20 0.79 13.01 5.96
C MET A 20 1.15 13.58 7.33
N TYR A 21 1.20 12.72 8.33
CA TYR A 21 1.63 13.06 9.68
C TYR A 21 2.75 12.12 10.11
N GLN A 22 3.72 12.68 10.83
CA GLN A 22 4.67 11.89 11.58
C GLN A 22 4.15 11.74 13.02
N ILE A 23 4.12 10.52 13.52
CA ILE A 23 3.76 10.20 14.89
C ILE A 23 4.87 9.34 15.52
N ASP A 24 5.04 9.42 16.84
CA ASP A 24 5.93 8.49 17.53
C ASP A 24 5.30 7.10 17.70
N ARG A 25 6.05 6.17 18.25
CA ARG A 25 5.61 4.78 18.48
C ARG A 25 4.44 4.65 19.48
N GLU A 26 4.19 5.67 20.26
CA GLU A 26 3.11 5.80 21.24
C GLU A 26 1.91 6.59 20.68
N GLY A 27 2.01 7.12 19.44
CA GLY A 27 0.94 7.84 18.74
C GLY A 27 0.92 9.35 18.96
N THR A 28 1.96 9.93 19.57
CA THR A 28 2.09 11.38 19.71
C THR A 28 2.34 12.00 18.34
N ASN A 29 1.53 12.99 17.96
CA ASN A 29 1.71 13.71 16.72
C ASN A 29 2.97 14.60 16.78
N LEU A 30 3.94 14.34 15.94
CA LEU A 30 5.21 15.08 15.80
C LEU A 30 5.13 16.19 14.77
N GLY A 31 4.12 16.16 13.89
CA GLY A 31 3.91 17.20 12.90
C GLY A 31 3.30 16.69 11.61
N GLU A 32 2.92 17.65 10.76
CA GLU A 32 2.44 17.41 9.39
C GLU A 32 3.60 17.48 8.42
N LEU A 33 3.65 16.59 7.45
CA LEU A 33 4.69 16.51 6.42
C LEU A 33 4.12 16.85 5.05
N GLY A 34 4.75 17.84 4.40
CA GLY A 34 4.39 18.25 3.05
C GLY A 34 3.02 18.92 2.93
N ASP A 35 2.62 19.18 1.70
CA ASP A 35 1.30 19.72 1.38
C ASP A 35 0.24 18.62 1.30
N PRO A 36 -1.05 18.93 1.50
CA PRO A 36 -2.13 17.99 1.25
C PRO A 36 -2.05 17.44 -0.17
N LEU A 37 -2.18 16.14 -0.32
CA LEU A 37 -2.04 15.48 -1.63
C LEU A 37 -3.13 14.43 -1.85
N MET A 38 -3.44 14.22 -3.11
CA MET A 38 -4.26 13.09 -3.54
C MET A 38 -3.33 11.92 -3.82
N THR A 39 -3.44 10.86 -3.03
CA THR A 39 -2.63 9.64 -3.18
C THR A 39 -3.38 8.43 -2.67
N ILE A 40 -3.01 7.27 -3.18
CA ILE A 40 -3.42 5.97 -2.69
C ILE A 40 -2.16 5.18 -2.34
N GLY A 41 -1.95 4.92 -1.07
CA GLY A 41 -0.76 4.24 -0.58
C GLY A 41 0.48 5.13 -0.49
N ASN A 42 1.37 4.73 0.37
CA ASN A 42 2.67 5.33 0.58
C ASN A 42 3.66 4.26 1.03
N ASN A 43 4.94 4.48 0.71
CA ASN A 43 6.02 3.66 1.23
C ASN A 43 7.23 4.55 1.49
N LEU A 44 7.72 4.56 2.71
CA LEU A 44 8.86 5.38 3.13
C LEU A 44 10.18 4.70 2.72
N SER A 45 11.14 5.49 2.24
CA SER A 45 12.47 4.97 1.90
C SER A 45 13.20 4.44 3.13
N PRO A 46 14.11 3.47 3.00
CA PRO A 46 14.85 2.90 4.13
C PRO A 46 15.67 3.93 4.93
N ASP A 47 16.06 5.04 4.33
CA ASP A 47 16.79 6.14 4.99
C ASP A 47 15.86 7.23 5.57
N GLY A 48 14.54 7.06 5.46
CA GLY A 48 13.52 7.95 6.00
C GLY A 48 13.40 9.32 5.30
N LYS A 49 14.08 9.52 4.16
CA LYS A 49 14.11 10.84 3.50
C LYS A 49 13.11 11.04 2.38
N PHE A 50 12.62 9.94 1.80
CA PHE A 50 11.74 9.96 0.64
C PHE A 50 10.49 9.13 0.89
N VAL A 51 9.38 9.54 0.28
CA VAL A 51 8.14 8.76 0.26
C VAL A 51 7.80 8.44 -1.19
N ALA A 52 7.66 7.17 -1.52
CA ALA A 52 7.07 6.74 -2.78
C ALA A 52 5.54 6.73 -2.66
N LEU A 53 4.86 7.27 -3.65
CA LEU A 53 3.41 7.50 -3.65
C LEU A 53 2.82 7.10 -5.00
N SER A 54 1.60 6.55 -4.99
CA SER A 54 0.77 6.45 -6.19
C SER A 54 -0.14 7.67 -6.27
N LYS A 55 0.11 8.53 -7.25
CA LYS A 55 -0.59 9.80 -7.40
C LYS A 55 -1.28 9.88 -8.77
N PRO A 56 -2.55 10.37 -8.83
CA PRO A 56 -3.26 10.48 -10.10
C PRO A 56 -2.62 11.53 -11.01
N ASP A 57 -2.52 11.20 -12.30
CA ASP A 57 -2.29 12.17 -13.37
C ASP A 57 -3.61 12.86 -13.70
N PRO A 58 -3.73 14.18 -13.50
CA PRO A 58 -4.98 14.90 -13.76
C PRO A 58 -5.42 14.90 -15.22
N GLN A 59 -4.50 14.63 -16.16
CA GLN A 59 -4.77 14.67 -17.61
C GLN A 59 -5.11 13.28 -18.15
N ALA A 60 -4.36 12.27 -17.71
CA ALA A 60 -4.55 10.89 -18.17
C ALA A 60 -5.64 10.15 -17.40
N GLY A 61 -5.90 10.53 -16.15
CA GLY A 61 -6.83 9.81 -15.26
C GLY A 61 -6.26 8.50 -14.73
N THR A 62 -4.99 8.22 -15.01
CA THR A 62 -4.21 7.07 -14.50
C THR A 62 -3.47 7.46 -13.23
N PHE A 63 -2.83 6.49 -12.59
CA PHE A 63 -1.93 6.75 -11.46
C PHE A 63 -0.49 6.49 -11.88
N ASP A 64 0.41 7.31 -11.37
CA ASP A 64 1.84 7.16 -11.55
C ASP A 64 2.56 7.06 -10.20
N ILE A 65 3.78 6.54 -10.24
CA ILE A 65 4.66 6.55 -9.08
C ILE A 65 5.41 7.89 -9.01
N TRP A 66 5.28 8.53 -7.86
CA TRP A 66 5.96 9.78 -7.52
C TRP A 66 6.83 9.59 -6.28
N ILE A 67 7.90 10.34 -6.20
CA ILE A 67 8.81 10.39 -5.06
C ILE A 67 8.74 11.78 -4.44
N LEU A 68 8.40 11.85 -3.15
CA LEU A 68 8.45 13.05 -2.34
C LEU A 68 9.75 13.05 -1.54
N GLU A 69 10.61 14.05 -1.73
CA GLU A 69 11.73 14.38 -0.84
C GLU A 69 11.16 15.17 0.35
N ILE A 70 11.18 14.59 1.55
CA ILE A 70 10.47 15.12 2.73
C ILE A 70 11.06 16.49 3.15
N GLU A 71 12.39 16.59 3.30
CA GLU A 71 13.04 17.78 3.80
C GLU A 71 12.80 19.02 2.91
N ARG A 72 12.80 18.83 1.59
CA ARG A 72 12.63 19.90 0.61
C ARG A 72 11.20 20.08 0.13
N ASN A 73 10.29 19.22 0.56
CA ASN A 73 8.91 19.14 0.05
C ASN A 73 8.86 19.13 -1.50
N LEU A 74 9.77 18.37 -2.10
CA LEU A 74 9.91 18.30 -3.56
C LEU A 74 9.35 16.98 -4.10
N MET A 75 8.36 17.10 -4.97
CA MET A 75 7.71 15.97 -5.62
C MET A 75 8.29 15.75 -7.02
N THR A 76 8.77 14.54 -7.31
CA THR A 76 9.32 14.14 -8.60
C THR A 76 8.57 12.93 -9.13
N ARG A 77 8.10 12.98 -10.38
CA ARG A 77 7.47 11.84 -11.06
C ARG A 77 8.53 10.83 -11.47
N LEU A 78 8.36 9.57 -11.13
CA LEU A 78 9.26 8.47 -11.45
C LEU A 78 8.82 7.70 -12.69
N THR A 79 7.52 7.45 -12.85
CA THR A 79 6.94 6.72 -13.99
C THR A 79 6.17 7.66 -14.92
N PHE A 80 6.13 7.33 -16.21
CA PHE A 80 5.56 8.18 -17.26
C PHE A 80 4.79 7.36 -18.31
N GLU A 81 4.53 6.12 -18.00
CA GLU A 81 3.80 5.20 -18.85
C GLU A 81 2.33 5.66 -18.98
N SER A 82 1.60 5.19 -19.99
CA SER A 82 0.19 5.58 -20.23
C SER A 82 -0.80 4.81 -19.34
N GLU A 83 -0.30 3.83 -18.66
CA GLU A 83 -1.04 2.87 -17.84
C GLU A 83 -1.06 3.34 -16.37
N THR A 84 -1.80 2.60 -15.54
CA THR A 84 -1.86 2.86 -14.10
C THR A 84 -0.74 2.13 -13.35
N GLU A 85 0.02 2.85 -12.51
CA GLU A 85 1.02 2.29 -11.63
C GLU A 85 0.66 2.54 -10.15
N LEU A 86 0.72 1.46 -9.37
CA LEU A 86 0.25 1.43 -7.97
C LEU A 86 1.22 0.70 -7.05
N ALA A 87 0.98 0.82 -5.76
CA ALA A 87 1.64 0.05 -4.70
C ALA A 87 3.18 0.07 -4.77
N PRO A 88 3.81 1.27 -4.72
CA PRO A 88 5.26 1.35 -4.72
C PRO A 88 5.87 0.76 -3.44
N VAL A 89 6.96 0.01 -3.62
CA VAL A 89 7.75 -0.59 -2.53
C VAL A 89 9.22 -0.31 -2.78
N TRP A 90 9.90 0.29 -1.80
CA TRP A 90 11.34 0.54 -1.87
C TRP A 90 12.14 -0.75 -1.74
N SER A 91 13.21 -0.86 -2.52
CA SER A 91 14.25 -1.85 -2.23
C SER A 91 15.00 -1.48 -0.94
N PRO A 92 15.52 -2.47 -0.18
CA PRO A 92 16.17 -2.21 1.10
C PRO A 92 17.45 -1.35 1.00
N ASP A 93 18.08 -1.28 -0.19
CA ASP A 93 19.21 -0.39 -0.47
C ASP A 93 18.79 1.04 -0.90
N GLY A 94 17.48 1.27 -1.06
CA GLY A 94 16.92 2.56 -1.49
C GLY A 94 17.21 2.94 -2.95
N LEU A 95 17.68 2.02 -3.79
CA LEU A 95 18.07 2.33 -5.17
C LEU A 95 17.00 2.03 -6.21
N GLN A 96 15.99 1.23 -5.85
CA GLN A 96 14.94 0.79 -6.75
C GLN A 96 13.56 0.89 -6.08
N ILE A 97 12.53 0.99 -6.92
CA ILE A 97 11.13 0.85 -6.55
C ILE A 97 10.55 -0.36 -7.30
N ALA A 98 9.96 -1.31 -6.55
CA ALA A 98 9.02 -2.25 -7.11
C ALA A 98 7.63 -1.62 -7.09
N TYR A 99 6.83 -1.85 -8.11
CA TYR A 99 5.47 -1.32 -8.22
C TYR A 99 4.61 -2.22 -9.12
N SER A 100 3.31 -2.00 -9.06
CA SER A 100 2.34 -2.74 -9.86
C SER A 100 1.85 -1.90 -11.01
N GLY A 101 1.91 -2.42 -12.23
CA GLY A 101 1.50 -1.71 -13.43
C GLY A 101 0.68 -2.59 -14.37
N ASP A 102 -0.26 -1.98 -15.12
CA ASP A 102 -1.18 -2.65 -16.03
C ASP A 102 -0.82 -2.49 -17.52
N ALA A 103 0.49 -2.33 -17.82
CA ALA A 103 1.03 -2.23 -19.19
C ALA A 103 0.73 -3.45 -20.08
N THR A 104 0.13 -4.47 -19.52
CA THR A 104 -0.35 -5.67 -20.22
C THR A 104 -1.85 -5.86 -19.94
N ALA A 105 -2.45 -6.94 -20.42
CA ALA A 105 -3.84 -7.28 -20.13
C ALA A 105 -4.10 -7.61 -18.63
N ARG A 106 -3.03 -7.67 -17.82
CA ARG A 106 -3.04 -7.93 -16.38
C ARG A 106 -2.10 -6.99 -15.66
N THR A 107 -2.41 -6.70 -14.39
CA THR A 107 -1.49 -6.00 -13.50
C THR A 107 -0.31 -6.90 -13.14
N ASN A 108 0.90 -6.42 -13.35
CA ASN A 108 2.13 -7.16 -13.07
C ASN A 108 3.08 -6.34 -12.21
N VAL A 109 4.08 -7.00 -11.62
CA VAL A 109 5.10 -6.35 -10.80
C VAL A 109 6.28 -5.92 -11.68
N TYR A 110 6.62 -4.65 -11.60
CA TYR A 110 7.77 -4.02 -12.27
C TYR A 110 8.77 -3.50 -11.26
N VAL A 111 10.00 -3.32 -11.70
CA VAL A 111 11.07 -2.66 -10.93
C VAL A 111 11.69 -1.55 -11.77
N LYS A 112 11.93 -0.39 -11.15
CA LYS A 112 12.56 0.78 -11.77
C LYS A 112 13.61 1.39 -10.85
N PRO A 113 14.81 1.75 -11.36
CA PRO A 113 15.78 2.53 -10.60
C PRO A 113 15.21 3.92 -10.25
N VAL A 114 15.40 4.34 -9.00
CA VAL A 114 14.95 5.68 -8.51
C VAL A 114 15.62 6.81 -9.25
N SER A 115 16.86 6.59 -9.73
CA SER A 115 17.58 7.57 -10.56
C SER A 115 16.91 7.87 -11.91
N GLY A 116 15.93 7.06 -12.32
CA GLY A 116 15.30 7.16 -13.64
C GLY A 116 16.22 6.80 -14.81
N ALA A 117 17.45 6.33 -14.56
CA ALA A 117 18.47 6.09 -15.58
C ALA A 117 18.13 4.94 -16.55
N SER A 118 17.20 4.08 -16.20
CA SER A 118 16.77 2.94 -17.01
C SER A 118 15.25 2.81 -17.03
N PRO A 119 14.68 2.22 -18.11
CA PRO A 119 13.25 1.95 -18.17
C PRO A 119 12.82 0.93 -17.10
N SER A 120 11.53 0.87 -16.87
CA SER A 120 10.91 -0.13 -16.02
C SER A 120 11.14 -1.53 -16.58
N ARG A 121 11.37 -2.49 -15.68
CA ARG A 121 11.59 -3.90 -16.03
C ARG A 121 10.51 -4.76 -15.40
N LEU A 122 9.78 -5.52 -16.22
CA LEU A 122 8.87 -6.55 -15.74
C LEU A 122 9.66 -7.56 -14.89
N LEU A 123 9.17 -7.85 -13.70
CA LEU A 123 9.85 -8.77 -12.80
C LEU A 123 9.61 -10.23 -13.20
N PHE A 124 8.33 -10.57 -13.43
CA PHE A 124 7.90 -11.86 -13.95
C PHE A 124 6.53 -11.69 -14.65
N PRO A 125 6.24 -12.48 -15.69
CA PRO A 125 4.91 -12.51 -16.31
C PRO A 125 3.94 -13.32 -15.45
N SER A 126 2.65 -12.91 -15.43
CA SER A 126 1.58 -13.62 -14.72
C SER A 126 0.27 -13.56 -15.52
N ASP A 127 -0.53 -14.62 -15.40
CA ASP A 127 -1.92 -14.69 -15.90
C ASP A 127 -2.92 -14.15 -14.87
N SER A 128 -2.48 -13.83 -13.65
CA SER A 128 -3.22 -13.22 -12.56
C SER A 128 -2.80 -11.75 -12.40
N ASP A 129 -3.64 -10.94 -11.74
CA ASP A 129 -3.25 -9.59 -11.36
C ASP A 129 -2.33 -9.65 -10.12
N CYS A 130 -1.14 -9.05 -10.22
CA CYS A 130 -0.12 -9.09 -9.18
C CYS A 130 0.21 -7.69 -8.68
N TYR A 131 0.13 -7.51 -7.34
CA TYR A 131 0.39 -6.24 -6.67
C TYR A 131 1.55 -6.39 -5.69
N ALA A 132 2.62 -5.63 -5.87
CA ALA A 132 3.77 -5.63 -4.95
C ALA A 132 3.31 -5.25 -3.53
N THR A 133 3.79 -5.97 -2.52
CA THR A 133 3.43 -5.70 -1.12
C THR A 133 4.64 -5.38 -0.25
N ASP A 134 5.77 -6.08 -0.44
CA ASP A 134 6.97 -5.81 0.33
C ASP A 134 8.23 -6.36 -0.35
N TRP A 135 9.39 -5.90 0.09
CA TRP A 135 10.71 -6.36 -0.33
C TRP A 135 11.48 -6.87 0.89
N SER A 136 12.05 -8.08 0.82
CA SER A 136 12.79 -8.65 1.95
C SER A 136 14.01 -7.81 2.32
N PRO A 137 14.38 -7.74 3.61
CA PRO A 137 15.46 -6.88 4.09
C PRO A 137 16.83 -7.14 3.45
N ASP A 138 17.06 -8.37 2.99
CA ASP A 138 18.28 -8.76 2.28
C ASP A 138 18.23 -8.51 0.75
N GLY A 139 17.11 -8.00 0.26
CA GLY A 139 16.89 -7.72 -1.15
C GLY A 139 16.64 -8.95 -2.04
N SER A 140 16.58 -10.14 -1.47
CA SER A 140 16.51 -11.38 -2.24
C SER A 140 15.11 -11.79 -2.67
N MET A 141 14.05 -11.27 -2.01
CA MET A 141 12.67 -11.65 -2.28
C MET A 141 11.74 -10.44 -2.37
N ILE A 142 10.70 -10.57 -3.18
CA ILE A 142 9.54 -9.66 -3.20
C ILE A 142 8.29 -10.49 -2.90
N SER A 143 7.48 -10.02 -1.95
CA SER A 143 6.13 -10.49 -1.74
C SER A 143 5.15 -9.68 -2.58
N TYR A 144 4.10 -10.32 -3.03
CA TYR A 144 3.04 -9.69 -3.81
C TYR A 144 1.69 -10.34 -3.53
N LEU A 145 0.63 -9.58 -3.73
CA LEU A 145 -0.74 -10.09 -3.78
C LEU A 145 -1.00 -10.62 -5.18
N GLU A 146 -1.42 -11.87 -5.32
CA GLU A 146 -1.96 -12.46 -6.53
C GLU A 146 -3.49 -12.48 -6.46
N VAL A 147 -4.16 -11.95 -7.49
CA VAL A 147 -5.62 -12.02 -7.64
C VAL A 147 -5.93 -12.79 -8.91
N ASP A 148 -6.46 -13.99 -8.77
CA ASP A 148 -6.77 -14.84 -9.91
C ASP A 148 -8.10 -14.46 -10.60
N SER A 149 -8.42 -15.13 -11.69
CA SER A 149 -9.65 -14.87 -12.49
C SER A 149 -10.96 -15.13 -11.73
N THR A 150 -10.93 -15.83 -10.61
CA THR A 150 -12.09 -16.07 -9.73
C THR A 150 -12.24 -15.01 -8.63
N GLY A 151 -11.24 -14.11 -8.49
CA GLY A 151 -11.16 -13.14 -7.42
C GLY A 151 -10.54 -13.69 -6.12
N HIS A 152 -10.02 -14.93 -6.14
CA HIS A 152 -9.26 -15.47 -5.01
C HIS A 152 -7.93 -14.74 -4.86
N ARG A 153 -7.59 -14.42 -3.62
CA ARG A 153 -6.42 -13.62 -3.24
C ARG A 153 -5.40 -14.48 -2.50
N ALA A 154 -4.20 -14.53 -3.02
CA ALA A 154 -3.11 -15.30 -2.45
C ALA A 154 -1.83 -14.45 -2.33
N ILE A 155 -0.98 -14.78 -1.39
CA ILE A 155 0.35 -14.17 -1.32
C ILE A 155 1.31 -15.00 -2.18
N GLY A 156 1.97 -14.31 -3.11
CA GLY A 156 3.08 -14.84 -3.86
C GLY A 156 4.42 -14.31 -3.34
N ILE A 157 5.46 -15.10 -3.55
CA ILE A 157 6.85 -14.71 -3.31
C ILE A 157 7.64 -14.94 -4.59
N TYR A 158 8.37 -13.92 -5.01
CA TYR A 158 9.34 -14.00 -6.09
C TYR A 158 10.76 -13.86 -5.54
N THR A 159 11.63 -14.82 -5.85
CA THR A 159 13.05 -14.76 -5.49
C THR A 159 13.82 -14.10 -6.61
N MET A 160 14.52 -13.01 -6.31
CA MET A 160 15.26 -12.21 -7.29
C MET A 160 16.34 -13.06 -7.97
N GLY A 161 16.37 -13.01 -9.32
CA GLY A 161 17.34 -13.77 -10.10
C GLY A 161 17.13 -15.28 -10.15
N SER A 162 16.04 -15.80 -9.58
CA SER A 162 15.72 -17.23 -9.64
C SER A 162 15.15 -17.62 -11.02
N GLU A 163 15.58 -18.76 -11.55
CA GLU A 163 14.97 -19.38 -12.74
C GLU A 163 13.64 -20.06 -12.44
N GLY A 164 13.31 -20.28 -11.15
CA GLY A 164 12.11 -20.99 -10.70
C GLY A 164 10.80 -20.19 -10.80
N GLY A 165 10.88 -18.90 -11.13
CA GLY A 165 9.70 -18.02 -11.21
C GLY A 165 9.03 -17.72 -9.87
N PRO A 166 7.86 -17.06 -9.92
CA PRO A 166 7.06 -16.76 -8.72
C PRO A 166 6.40 -18.03 -8.14
N ARG A 167 6.20 -18.07 -6.82
CA ARG A 167 5.48 -19.15 -6.14
C ARG A 167 4.51 -18.60 -5.11
N ARG A 168 3.40 -19.27 -4.89
CA ARG A 168 2.53 -18.97 -3.76
C ARG A 168 3.24 -19.27 -2.46
N PHE A 169 3.07 -18.37 -1.49
CA PHE A 169 3.62 -18.56 -0.14
C PHE A 169 2.97 -19.77 0.54
N ARG A 170 1.64 -19.86 0.41
CA ARG A 170 0.84 -20.95 0.97
C ARG A 170 -0.34 -21.25 0.05
N GLU A 171 -0.56 -22.53 -0.22
CA GLU A 171 -1.77 -22.98 -0.92
C GLU A 171 -2.94 -23.07 0.07
N THR A 172 -4.00 -22.32 -0.18
CA THR A 172 -5.21 -22.31 0.64
C THR A 172 -6.40 -21.83 -0.19
N THR A 173 -7.62 -22.15 0.27
CA THR A 173 -8.86 -21.63 -0.31
C THR A 173 -9.31 -20.30 0.30
N PHE A 174 -8.63 -19.86 1.36
CA PHE A 174 -8.91 -18.58 2.01
C PHE A 174 -8.08 -17.46 1.39
N ASN A 175 -8.62 -16.25 1.41
CA ASN A 175 -7.89 -15.08 0.97
C ASN A 175 -6.76 -14.74 1.94
N GLN A 176 -5.62 -14.39 1.37
CA GLN A 176 -4.41 -13.93 2.08
C GLN A 176 -3.90 -12.67 1.39
N GLU A 177 -3.58 -11.63 2.15
CA GLU A 177 -3.21 -10.34 1.58
C GLU A 177 -2.14 -9.62 2.44
N ALA A 178 -1.48 -8.62 1.84
CA ALA A 178 -0.52 -7.71 2.48
C ALA A 178 0.62 -8.43 3.20
N GLY A 179 1.29 -9.35 2.49
CA GLY A 179 2.45 -10.04 3.03
C GLY A 179 3.63 -9.08 3.23
N THR A 180 4.18 -8.99 4.46
CA THR A 180 5.34 -8.17 4.80
C THR A 180 6.39 -8.98 5.54
N PHE A 181 7.67 -8.80 5.17
CA PHE A 181 8.78 -9.53 5.77
C PHE A 181 9.18 -8.94 7.12
N SER A 182 9.54 -9.81 8.07
CA SER A 182 10.19 -9.36 9.31
C SER A 182 11.56 -8.77 9.05
N PRO A 183 12.06 -7.85 9.91
CA PRO A 183 13.38 -7.23 9.73
C PRO A 183 14.54 -8.21 9.68
N ASP A 184 14.40 -9.40 10.28
CA ASP A 184 15.38 -10.48 10.23
C ASP A 184 15.22 -11.41 9.02
N GLY A 185 14.19 -11.19 8.19
CA GLY A 185 13.91 -11.94 6.96
C GLY A 185 13.42 -13.38 7.19
N ARG A 186 13.07 -13.78 8.43
CA ARG A 186 12.66 -15.15 8.74
C ARG A 186 11.15 -15.37 8.75
N TRP A 187 10.36 -14.30 8.86
CA TRP A 187 8.92 -14.35 9.05
C TRP A 187 8.19 -13.51 8.02
N LEU A 188 6.96 -13.90 7.70
CA LEU A 188 6.01 -13.13 6.93
C LEU A 188 4.80 -12.81 7.79
N ALA A 189 4.45 -11.53 7.93
CA ALA A 189 3.18 -11.10 8.49
C ALA A 189 2.19 -10.86 7.34
N TYR A 190 0.93 -11.23 7.54
CA TYR A 190 -0.14 -11.07 6.54
C TYR A 190 -1.50 -11.11 7.22
N TYR A 191 -2.56 -10.78 6.50
CA TYR A 191 -3.90 -11.05 6.99
C TYR A 191 -4.62 -12.09 6.15
N SER A 192 -5.55 -12.82 6.78
CA SER A 192 -6.34 -13.88 6.16
C SER A 192 -7.75 -13.96 6.74
N ASN A 193 -8.72 -14.35 5.92
CA ASN A 193 -10.11 -14.54 6.33
C ASN A 193 -10.44 -15.99 6.74
N GLU A 194 -9.46 -16.82 7.00
CA GLU A 194 -9.64 -18.25 7.32
C GLU A 194 -10.40 -18.51 8.63
N THR A 195 -10.41 -17.55 9.55
CA THR A 195 -11.14 -17.60 10.83
C THR A 195 -12.49 -16.88 10.78
N GLY A 196 -12.93 -16.44 9.59
CA GLY A 196 -14.14 -15.65 9.35
C GLY A 196 -13.80 -14.20 9.04
N PRO A 197 -13.82 -13.27 10.00
CA PRO A 197 -13.24 -11.94 9.81
C PRO A 197 -11.74 -12.00 9.50
N ALA A 198 -11.23 -11.04 8.73
CA ALA A 198 -9.81 -10.96 8.44
C ALA A 198 -9.00 -10.74 9.73
N GLU A 199 -8.00 -11.59 9.95
CA GLU A 199 -7.09 -11.53 11.09
C GLU A 199 -5.64 -11.51 10.64
N VAL A 200 -4.78 -10.91 11.43
CA VAL A 200 -3.34 -10.87 11.19
C VAL A 200 -2.68 -12.15 11.70
N PHE A 201 -1.83 -12.70 10.87
CA PHE A 201 -0.99 -13.86 11.16
C PHE A 201 0.48 -13.53 10.93
N VAL A 202 1.34 -14.24 11.64
CA VAL A 202 2.78 -14.31 11.37
C VAL A 202 3.12 -15.78 11.13
N GLU A 203 3.86 -16.05 10.05
CA GLU A 203 4.24 -17.41 9.67
C GLU A 203 5.72 -17.44 9.24
N SER A 204 6.41 -18.54 9.56
CA SER A 204 7.79 -18.74 9.16
C SER A 204 7.92 -18.88 7.65
N LEU A 205 8.96 -18.27 7.08
CA LEU A 205 9.37 -18.53 5.69
C LEU A 205 10.03 -19.92 5.52
N GLU A 206 10.53 -20.50 6.62
CA GLU A 206 11.04 -21.85 6.62
C GLU A 206 9.88 -22.86 6.75
N PRO A 207 9.84 -23.91 5.92
CA PRO A 207 8.82 -24.95 6.02
C PRO A 207 8.78 -25.60 7.42
N GLY A 208 7.58 -25.59 8.03
CA GLY A 208 7.39 -26.18 9.37
C GLY A 208 7.80 -25.29 10.54
N GLY A 209 8.23 -24.05 10.29
CA GLY A 209 8.73 -23.13 11.31
C GLY A 209 7.66 -22.46 12.20
N GLY A 210 6.39 -22.83 12.04
CA GLY A 210 5.29 -22.35 12.89
C GLY A 210 4.52 -21.16 12.32
N ARG A 211 3.30 -20.98 12.86
CA ARG A 211 2.35 -19.94 12.47
C ARG A 211 1.52 -19.49 13.66
N TRP A 212 1.34 -18.20 13.83
CA TRP A 212 0.62 -17.60 14.95
C TRP A 212 -0.39 -16.58 14.48
N ARG A 213 -1.56 -16.55 15.09
CA ARG A 213 -2.52 -15.47 14.94
C ARG A 213 -2.18 -14.36 15.93
N VAL A 214 -2.07 -13.13 15.43
CA VAL A 214 -1.72 -11.94 16.20
C VAL A 214 -2.95 -11.20 16.69
N SER A 215 -3.92 -10.97 15.79
CA SER A 215 -5.17 -10.26 16.13
C SER A 215 -6.31 -11.22 16.46
N SER A 216 -7.34 -10.73 17.16
CA SER A 216 -8.53 -11.50 17.55
C SER A 216 -9.86 -10.78 17.33
N GLU A 217 -9.81 -9.50 17.01
CA GLU A 217 -10.98 -8.63 16.78
C GLU A 217 -10.93 -7.97 15.40
N GLY A 218 -10.31 -8.67 14.45
CA GLY A 218 -10.00 -8.17 13.11
C GLY A 218 -8.64 -7.51 13.04
N GLY A 219 -7.97 -7.68 11.88
CA GLY A 219 -6.66 -7.08 11.63
C GLY A 219 -6.32 -7.09 10.15
N LEU A 220 -5.76 -5.98 9.67
CA LEU A 220 -5.48 -5.70 8.26
C LEU A 220 -4.13 -5.00 8.14
N TYR A 221 -3.48 -5.18 7.00
CA TYR A 221 -2.26 -4.44 6.61
C TYR A 221 -1.16 -4.43 7.66
N PRO A 222 -0.62 -5.59 8.07
CA PRO A 222 0.45 -5.64 9.05
C PRO A 222 1.72 -4.96 8.54
N VAL A 223 2.43 -4.27 9.44
CA VAL A 223 3.75 -3.68 9.20
C VAL A 223 4.64 -3.97 10.40
N TRP A 224 5.80 -4.53 10.17
CA TRP A 224 6.78 -4.78 11.22
C TRP A 224 7.45 -3.49 11.68
N ALA A 225 7.68 -3.37 12.99
CA ALA A 225 8.60 -2.38 13.50
C ALA A 225 10.05 -2.74 13.09
N ALA A 226 10.86 -1.74 12.73
CA ALA A 226 12.26 -1.93 12.33
C ALA A 226 13.10 -2.70 13.35
N ALA A 227 12.81 -2.50 14.64
CA ALA A 227 13.44 -3.22 15.74
C ALA A 227 12.99 -4.69 15.85
N GLY A 228 11.94 -5.12 15.13
CA GLY A 228 11.38 -6.45 15.22
C GLY A 228 10.65 -6.76 16.54
N ASP A 229 10.37 -5.75 17.34
CA ASP A 229 9.77 -5.85 18.67
C ASP A 229 8.27 -5.54 18.71
N ARG A 230 7.70 -5.09 17.59
CA ARG A 230 6.27 -4.77 17.43
C ARG A 230 5.78 -5.13 16.04
N LEU A 231 4.49 -5.44 15.97
CA LEU A 231 3.75 -5.53 14.71
C LEU A 231 2.60 -4.54 14.77
N TYR A 232 2.58 -3.59 13.82
CA TYR A 232 1.49 -2.65 13.63
C TYR A 232 0.46 -3.27 12.70
N TYR A 233 -0.83 -2.96 12.90
CA TYR A 233 -1.93 -3.33 12.00
C TYR A 233 -3.16 -2.47 12.24
N LEU A 234 -4.02 -2.37 11.24
CA LEU A 234 -5.31 -1.68 11.37
C LEU A 234 -6.38 -2.65 11.85
N ASN A 235 -7.23 -2.21 12.79
CA ASN A 235 -8.50 -2.89 13.01
C ASN A 235 -9.54 -2.45 11.96
N PRO A 236 -10.71 -3.13 11.86
CA PRO A 236 -11.76 -2.74 10.92
C PRO A 236 -12.35 -1.34 11.11
N SER A 237 -12.14 -0.73 12.29
CA SER A 237 -12.59 0.64 12.60
C SER A 237 -11.60 1.72 12.17
N GLY A 238 -10.42 1.35 11.65
CA GLY A 238 -9.36 2.28 11.26
C GLY A 238 -8.47 2.74 12.40
N ASP A 239 -8.47 2.02 13.53
CA ASP A 239 -7.48 2.25 14.58
C ASP A 239 -6.19 1.52 14.23
N LEU A 240 -5.07 2.23 14.33
CA LEU A 240 -3.74 1.63 14.24
C LEU A 240 -3.35 1.03 15.57
N LEU A 241 -3.17 -0.27 15.59
CA LEU A 241 -2.78 -1.05 16.74
C LEU A 241 -1.30 -1.43 16.64
N ALA A 242 -0.64 -1.58 17.78
CA ALA A 242 0.69 -2.14 17.90
C ALA A 242 0.67 -3.28 18.92
N THR A 243 1.03 -4.49 18.48
CA THR A 243 1.22 -5.65 19.35
C THR A 243 2.72 -5.84 19.58
N GLU A 244 3.13 -5.82 20.85
CA GLU A 244 4.49 -6.17 21.25
C GLU A 244 4.75 -7.65 20.92
N LEU A 245 5.97 -7.95 20.48
CA LEU A 245 6.37 -9.32 20.22
C LEU A 245 7.85 -9.52 20.57
N SER A 246 8.21 -10.76 20.82
CA SER A 246 9.58 -11.19 20.98
C SER A 246 9.81 -12.49 20.22
N ILE A 247 10.84 -12.48 19.38
CA ILE A 247 11.28 -13.64 18.61
C ILE A 247 12.30 -14.39 19.46
N THR A 248 12.07 -15.69 19.67
CA THR A 248 12.93 -16.58 20.43
C THR A 248 13.26 -17.82 19.59
N ASP A 249 14.16 -18.68 20.07
CA ASP A 249 14.47 -19.95 19.40
C ASP A 249 13.23 -20.88 19.33
N ASP A 250 12.30 -20.75 20.29
CA ASP A 250 11.07 -21.55 20.36
C ASP A 250 9.92 -20.96 19.51
N GLY A 251 10.12 -19.80 18.85
CA GLY A 251 9.11 -19.11 18.04
C GLY A 251 8.83 -17.68 18.49
N ILE A 252 7.58 -17.23 18.29
CA ILE A 252 7.15 -15.85 18.58
C ILE A 252 6.25 -15.83 19.80
N ARG A 253 6.52 -14.90 20.72
CA ARG A 253 5.65 -14.59 21.86
C ARG A 253 5.07 -13.18 21.69
N PHE A 254 3.77 -13.04 21.91
CA PHE A 254 3.07 -11.77 21.83
C PHE A 254 2.86 -11.19 23.22
N GLY A 255 3.09 -9.90 23.35
CA GLY A 255 2.86 -9.10 24.54
C GLY A 255 1.57 -8.31 24.48
N ARG A 256 1.61 -7.09 24.99
CA ARG A 256 0.47 -6.19 25.03
C ARG A 256 0.19 -5.58 23.67
N THR A 257 -1.11 -5.42 23.37
CA THR A 257 -1.58 -4.60 22.23
C THR A 257 -2.03 -3.24 22.73
N ILE A 258 -1.62 -2.17 22.07
CA ILE A 258 -2.03 -0.80 22.32
C ILE A 258 -2.64 -0.16 21.08
N VAL A 259 -3.50 0.82 21.27
CA VAL A 259 -3.95 1.73 20.20
C VAL A 259 -2.92 2.83 20.06
N VAL A 260 -2.29 2.95 18.88
CA VAL A 260 -1.29 3.97 18.57
C VAL A 260 -1.98 5.25 18.10
N THR A 261 -2.87 5.16 17.13
CA THR A 261 -3.69 6.30 16.65
C THR A 261 -4.99 5.79 16.06
N GLN A 262 -5.96 6.70 15.87
CA GLN A 262 -7.29 6.37 15.38
C GLN A 262 -7.61 7.11 14.09
N GLY A 263 -8.61 6.61 13.35
CA GLY A 263 -9.22 7.30 12.22
C GLY A 263 -8.36 7.26 10.94
N LEU A 264 -7.58 6.18 10.73
CA LEU A 264 -6.97 5.91 9.45
C LEU A 264 -8.00 5.28 8.52
N GLU A 265 -7.85 5.54 7.22
CA GLU A 265 -8.71 4.90 6.23
C GLU A 265 -8.34 3.43 6.08
N VAL A 266 -9.37 2.58 6.12
CA VAL A 266 -9.25 1.16 5.78
C VAL A 266 -9.68 1.01 4.32
N GLY A 267 -8.70 1.04 3.42
CA GLY A 267 -8.89 0.94 1.96
C GLY A 267 -8.22 -0.30 1.38
N ASN A 268 -7.88 -0.22 0.10
CA ASN A 268 -7.18 -1.30 -0.60
C ASN A 268 -5.65 -1.21 -0.48
N PHE A 269 -5.13 -0.18 0.17
CA PHE A 269 -3.69 0.09 0.27
C PHE A 269 -3.31 0.49 1.70
N VAL A 270 -2.06 0.19 2.05
CA VAL A 270 -1.48 0.58 3.34
C VAL A 270 -1.38 2.10 3.40
N THR A 271 -1.87 2.69 4.48
CA THR A 271 -1.91 4.14 4.71
C THR A 271 -0.89 4.60 5.76
N TYR A 272 0.04 3.73 6.14
CA TYR A 272 1.11 4.04 7.08
C TYR A 272 2.38 3.25 6.78
N SER A 273 3.51 3.77 7.23
CA SER A 273 4.82 3.11 7.16
C SER A 273 5.70 3.56 8.32
N GLU A 274 6.66 2.76 8.73
CA GLU A 274 7.63 3.13 9.78
C GLU A 274 8.91 3.69 9.15
N ASP A 275 9.44 4.74 9.75
CA ASP A 275 10.79 5.24 9.50
C ASP A 275 11.80 4.32 10.19
N LEU A 276 12.53 3.54 9.40
CA LEU A 276 13.46 2.54 9.89
C LEU A 276 14.65 3.16 10.67
N THR A 277 14.86 4.47 10.56
CA THR A 277 15.96 5.19 11.23
C THR A 277 15.56 5.72 12.60
N THR A 278 14.31 6.13 12.78
CA THR A 278 13.81 6.78 14.01
C THR A 278 12.79 5.95 14.76
N GLY A 279 12.15 4.97 14.10
CA GLY A 279 11.02 4.21 14.62
C GLY A 279 9.72 5.00 14.65
N ASN A 280 9.68 6.22 14.11
CA ASN A 280 8.45 6.99 13.99
C ASN A 280 7.60 6.44 12.83
N LEU A 281 6.29 6.72 12.89
CA LEU A 281 5.34 6.30 11.87
C LEU A 281 4.96 7.48 10.99
N LEU A 282 4.96 7.26 9.67
CA LEU A 282 4.30 8.10 8.69
C LEU A 282 2.88 7.58 8.51
N VAL A 283 1.87 8.41 8.76
CA VAL A 283 0.45 8.03 8.59
C VAL A 283 -0.24 8.99 7.62
N LEU A 284 -1.10 8.44 6.76
CA LEU A 284 -2.01 9.20 5.92
C LEU A 284 -3.38 9.29 6.59
N LYS A 285 -3.86 10.51 6.78
CA LYS A 285 -5.23 10.78 7.23
C LYS A 285 -5.95 11.60 6.19
N THR A 286 -7.17 11.21 5.86
CA THR A 286 -8.03 12.04 5.01
C THR A 286 -8.32 13.34 5.72
N ALA A 287 -8.07 14.45 5.05
CA ALA A 287 -8.48 15.74 5.58
C ALA A 287 -10.01 15.78 5.70
N PRO A 288 -10.57 16.25 6.84
CA PRO A 288 -12.00 16.43 6.93
C PRO A 288 -12.45 17.33 5.78
N SER A 289 -13.42 16.88 5.00
CA SER A 289 -13.97 17.67 3.90
C SER A 289 -14.50 18.99 4.46
N ARG A 290 -13.78 20.07 4.21
CA ARG A 290 -14.26 21.42 4.52
C ARG A 290 -15.36 21.75 3.51
N GLY A 291 -16.59 21.52 3.90
CA GLY A 291 -17.73 21.98 3.16
C GLY A 291 -18.57 20.86 2.55
N ASN A 292 -19.85 21.11 2.54
CA ASN A 292 -20.89 20.32 1.91
C ASN A 292 -20.45 19.89 0.51
N SER A 293 -20.47 18.60 0.24
CA SER A 293 -20.46 18.09 -1.14
C SER A 293 -21.65 18.75 -1.86
N THR A 294 -21.37 19.73 -2.68
CA THR A 294 -22.43 20.41 -3.43
C THR A 294 -22.81 19.50 -4.58
N LEU A 295 -23.96 18.88 -4.47
CA LEU A 295 -24.55 18.17 -5.61
C LEU A 295 -24.98 19.25 -6.62
N SER A 296 -24.23 19.36 -7.72
CA SER A 296 -24.62 20.29 -8.79
C SER A 296 -25.54 19.58 -9.76
N LEU A 297 -26.71 20.11 -9.96
CA LEU A 297 -27.70 19.62 -10.91
C LEU A 297 -27.63 20.51 -12.15
N ILE A 298 -27.18 19.97 -13.28
CA ILE A 298 -27.24 20.64 -14.58
C ILE A 298 -28.40 20.07 -15.34
N THR A 299 -29.40 20.90 -15.65
CA THR A 299 -30.52 20.60 -16.56
C THR A 299 -30.25 21.17 -17.93
N GLY A 300 -30.63 20.45 -18.99
CA GLY A 300 -30.45 20.95 -20.38
C GLY A 300 -29.02 20.87 -20.91
N TRP A 301 -28.14 20.05 -20.31
CA TRP A 301 -26.75 19.87 -20.72
C TRP A 301 -26.58 19.42 -22.18
N GLN A 302 -27.56 18.75 -22.77
CA GLN A 302 -27.54 18.34 -24.18
C GLN A 302 -27.39 19.53 -25.13
N GLY A 303 -28.00 20.68 -24.82
CA GLY A 303 -27.84 21.91 -25.61
C GLY A 303 -26.44 22.56 -25.50
N MET A 304 -25.65 22.19 -24.48
CA MET A 304 -24.27 22.68 -24.33
C MET A 304 -23.29 21.92 -25.23
N LEU A 305 -23.54 20.63 -25.51
CA LEU A 305 -22.72 19.84 -26.41
C LEU A 305 -22.93 20.24 -27.89
N GLU A 306 -24.15 20.57 -28.28
CA GLU A 306 -24.46 20.97 -29.65
C GLU A 306 -23.85 22.34 -30.05
N ASN A 307 -23.53 23.19 -29.06
CA ASN A 307 -22.88 24.48 -29.32
C ASN A 307 -21.34 24.38 -29.44
N ASN A 308 -20.73 23.31 -29.00
CA ASN A 308 -19.26 23.09 -29.12
C ASN A 308 -18.87 22.44 -30.46
N GLU A 309 -19.83 21.89 -31.21
CA GLU A 309 -19.56 21.33 -32.54
C GLU A 309 -19.72 22.36 -33.69
N ARG A 310 -20.01 23.60 -33.34
CA ARG A 310 -20.25 24.70 -34.33
C ARG A 310 -19.22 25.85 -34.27
N ASN A 311 -18.10 25.68 -33.52
CA ASN A 311 -17.01 26.69 -33.55
C ASN A 311 -15.72 26.06 -34.05
#